data_7f8cf7cf48643d91418375f91355f0ab
#
_entry.id   7f8cf7cf48643d91418375f91355f0ab
#
_cell.length_a   1.000
_cell.length_b   1.000
_cell.length_c   1.000
_cell.angle_alpha   90.00
_cell.angle_beta   90.00
_cell.angle_gamma   90.00
#
_symmetry.space_group_name_H-M   'P 1'
#
loop_
_entity.id
_entity.type
_entity.pdbx_description
1 polymer ?
#
loop_
_entity_poly.entity_id
_entity_poly.type
_entity_poly.pdbx_seq_one_letter_code
_entity_poly.pdbx_strand_id
1 'polypeptide(L)'
;MKNVLISATLSATLGLSAFSSLAQDVDLRMSWWGGNGRHQVTLKALEAFHQQYPDINVKAEYTGWDGHLSRLTTQIAGGTEPDVMQTNWNWLPIFSKNGEGFYDLNTLKDVIDLSQFDAKELQSTTVNGKLNGIPVSVTARVFYFNDEAWKKAGIPFPKTWDELLAAGKTFESKLGKQYYPVVLEHQDVLALLNSYMVQKYNQPAIDEKGRKFSYSKAQWADFFGMYKKLIDSHVMPDTRYYASFGKSNMYEMKPWIQGEWGGTYMWNSTINKYSDNLKPPAKLVLGEYPMLPGATDAGLFFKPAQMLSIGKSTKNPQAAAKVINFLLNSKEGVDILGLERGVPLSKAAVTYLTEDGIIKADDPAVSGLKLAQSLPTTLPVSPYFDDPQIVAQFGTTLQYIDYGKKSVEEAAEDFQRQTDRILRRAMR
;
A
#
# COMPACT_ATOMS: atom_id res chain seq x y z
N MET A 1 71.80 -12.12 -71.59
CA MET A 1 71.49 -10.91 -70.81
C MET A 1 70.09 -10.59 -71.10
N LYS A 2 69.13 -11.08 -70.32
CA LYS A 2 67.74 -10.71 -70.37
C LYS A 2 67.18 -10.70 -68.91
N ASN A 3 66.88 -9.52 -68.44
CA ASN A 3 66.26 -9.30 -67.15
C ASN A 3 64.80 -9.77 -67.15
N VAL A 4 64.42 -10.61 -66.20
CA VAL A 4 63.01 -10.98 -65.93
C VAL A 4 62.61 -10.28 -64.67
N LEU A 5 61.72 -9.34 -64.83
CA LEU A 5 60.98 -8.70 -63.70
C LEU A 5 59.86 -9.62 -63.28
N ILE A 6 59.85 -10.03 -62.01
CA ILE A 6 58.76 -10.72 -61.38
C ILE A 6 57.96 -9.68 -60.60
N SER A 7 56.74 -9.38 -61.06
CA SER A 7 55.73 -8.55 -60.32
C SER A 7 55.02 -9.41 -59.29
N ALA A 8 55.21 -9.13 -58.02
CA ALA A 8 54.49 -9.74 -56.97
C ALA A 8 53.20 -8.91 -56.66
N THR A 9 52.05 -9.43 -56.99
CA THR A 9 50.72 -8.86 -56.64
C THR A 9 50.37 -9.22 -55.20
N LEU A 10 50.33 -8.22 -54.29
CA LEU A 10 49.98 -8.38 -52.92
C LEU A 10 48.43 -8.21 -52.81
N SER A 11 47.69 -9.32 -52.67
CA SER A 11 46.28 -9.32 -52.41
C SER A 11 46.01 -9.05 -50.92
N ALA A 12 45.56 -7.83 -50.57
CA ALA A 12 45.15 -7.48 -49.24
C ALA A 12 43.74 -7.99 -49.04
N THR A 13 43.56 -9.09 -48.33
CA THR A 13 42.28 -9.55 -47.78
C THR A 13 41.92 -8.72 -46.54
N LEU A 14 41.00 -7.74 -46.69
CA LEU A 14 40.36 -7.09 -45.56
C LEU A 14 39.43 -8.11 -44.87
N GLY A 15 39.91 -8.69 -43.78
CA GLY A 15 39.04 -9.43 -42.84
C GLY A 15 38.12 -8.45 -42.12
N LEU A 16 36.84 -8.41 -42.48
CA LEU A 16 35.82 -7.81 -41.62
C LEU A 16 35.71 -8.67 -40.35
N SER A 17 36.40 -8.26 -39.30
CA SER A 17 36.15 -8.75 -37.96
C SER A 17 34.81 -8.16 -37.53
N ALA A 18 33.72 -8.95 -37.63
CA ALA A 18 32.48 -8.67 -36.94
C ALA A 18 32.76 -8.73 -35.43
N PHE A 19 32.98 -7.58 -34.82
CA PHE A 19 32.91 -7.47 -33.39
C PHE A 19 31.45 -7.76 -32.98
N SER A 20 31.15 -9.02 -32.70
CA SER A 20 29.98 -9.36 -31.86
C SER A 20 30.25 -8.70 -30.51
N SER A 21 29.68 -7.54 -30.29
CA SER A 21 29.57 -6.99 -28.96
C SER A 21 28.78 -8.04 -28.15
N LEU A 22 29.50 -8.84 -27.37
CA LEU A 22 28.86 -9.62 -26.31
C LEU A 22 28.18 -8.60 -25.42
N ALA A 23 26.86 -8.52 -25.49
CA ALA A 23 26.08 -7.74 -24.54
C ALA A 23 26.50 -8.25 -23.15
N GLN A 24 27.04 -7.36 -22.34
CA GLN A 24 27.44 -7.72 -20.98
C GLN A 24 26.19 -8.00 -20.20
N ASP A 25 26.08 -9.18 -19.59
CA ASP A 25 24.96 -9.54 -18.72
C ASP A 25 24.79 -8.47 -17.63
N VAL A 26 23.56 -8.04 -17.46
CA VAL A 26 23.18 -7.01 -16.49
C VAL A 26 22.55 -7.69 -15.28
N ASP A 27 23.19 -7.55 -14.12
CA ASP A 27 22.64 -8.02 -12.86
C ASP A 27 21.92 -6.88 -12.14
N LEU A 28 20.64 -7.06 -11.84
CA LEU A 28 19.78 -6.16 -11.07
C LEU A 28 19.34 -6.83 -9.78
N ARG A 29 18.95 -6.00 -8.82
CA ARG A 29 18.27 -6.42 -7.59
C ARG A 29 16.91 -5.78 -7.53
N MET A 30 15.87 -6.57 -7.22
CA MET A 30 14.51 -6.07 -7.00
C MET A 30 14.03 -6.41 -5.60
N SER A 31 13.52 -5.39 -4.87
CA SER A 31 13.00 -5.54 -3.52
C SER A 31 11.50 -5.24 -3.43
N TRP A 32 10.76 -6.10 -2.68
CA TRP A 32 9.34 -5.88 -2.39
C TRP A 32 8.89 -6.54 -1.08
N TRP A 33 7.73 -6.09 -0.59
CA TRP A 33 7.03 -6.74 0.53
C TRP A 33 5.73 -7.39 0.07
N GLY A 34 5.27 -8.40 0.81
CA GLY A 34 3.99 -9.04 0.55
C GLY A 34 3.76 -10.29 1.37
N GLY A 35 2.65 -10.95 1.12
CA GLY A 35 2.38 -12.32 1.53
C GLY A 35 2.95 -13.32 0.51
N ASN A 36 2.80 -14.62 0.82
CA ASN A 36 3.35 -15.69 -0.02
C ASN A 36 2.82 -15.64 -1.47
N GLY A 37 1.52 -15.38 -1.67
CA GLY A 37 0.94 -15.26 -3.02
C GLY A 37 1.68 -14.22 -3.86
N ARG A 38 1.87 -13.00 -3.32
CA ARG A 38 2.63 -11.93 -4.00
C ARG A 38 4.07 -12.34 -4.30
N HIS A 39 4.73 -13.06 -3.38
CA HIS A 39 6.09 -13.53 -3.63
C HIS A 39 6.14 -14.48 -4.82
N GLN A 40 5.25 -15.48 -4.87
CA GLN A 40 5.22 -16.47 -5.92
C GLN A 40 4.93 -15.87 -7.31
N VAL A 41 3.90 -15.01 -7.42
CA VAL A 41 3.58 -14.40 -8.72
C VAL A 41 4.67 -13.42 -9.17
N THR A 42 5.31 -12.71 -8.24
CA THR A 42 6.42 -11.81 -8.61
C THR A 42 7.64 -12.59 -9.10
N LEU A 43 8.00 -13.69 -8.43
CA LEU A 43 9.09 -14.56 -8.89
C LEU A 43 8.81 -15.14 -10.27
N LYS A 44 7.58 -15.61 -10.52
CA LYS A 44 7.15 -16.11 -11.84
C LYS A 44 7.22 -15.01 -12.91
N ALA A 45 6.82 -13.78 -12.57
CA ALA A 45 6.91 -12.65 -13.51
C ALA A 45 8.36 -12.27 -13.83
N LEU A 46 9.28 -12.36 -12.87
CA LEU A 46 10.70 -12.12 -13.11
C LEU A 46 11.35 -13.23 -13.95
N GLU A 47 10.89 -14.47 -13.80
CA GLU A 47 11.31 -15.57 -14.67
C GLU A 47 10.86 -15.35 -16.13
N ALA A 48 9.59 -14.96 -16.35
CA ALA A 48 9.07 -14.61 -17.66
C ALA A 48 9.80 -13.39 -18.27
N PHE A 49 10.11 -12.39 -17.42
CA PHE A 49 10.93 -11.24 -17.84
C PHE A 49 12.30 -11.69 -18.35
N HIS A 50 13.01 -12.58 -17.64
CA HIS A 50 14.31 -13.09 -18.06
C HIS A 50 14.23 -13.90 -19.36
N GLN A 51 13.14 -14.63 -19.63
CA GLN A 51 12.93 -15.30 -20.91
C GLN A 51 12.83 -14.30 -22.07
N GLN A 52 12.21 -13.12 -21.84
CA GLN A 52 12.12 -12.06 -22.85
C GLN A 52 13.41 -11.23 -22.97
N TYR A 53 14.17 -11.07 -21.87
CA TYR A 53 15.40 -10.29 -21.78
C TYR A 53 16.51 -11.14 -21.14
N PRO A 54 17.08 -12.13 -21.89
CA PRO A 54 18.03 -13.10 -21.33
C PRO A 54 19.37 -12.50 -20.88
N ASP A 55 19.68 -11.30 -21.33
CA ASP A 55 20.85 -10.51 -20.93
C ASP A 55 20.65 -9.74 -19.62
N ILE A 56 19.44 -9.81 -18.98
CA ILE A 56 19.13 -9.12 -17.74
C ILE A 56 18.71 -10.14 -16.67
N ASN A 57 19.53 -10.27 -15.63
CA ASN A 57 19.26 -11.08 -14.45
C ASN A 57 18.67 -10.22 -13.33
N VAL A 58 17.58 -10.64 -12.68
CA VAL A 58 16.99 -9.91 -11.57
C VAL A 58 16.99 -10.77 -10.31
N LYS A 59 17.85 -10.42 -9.36
CA LYS A 59 17.89 -11.04 -8.04
C LYS A 59 16.74 -10.52 -7.17
N ALA A 60 15.90 -11.44 -6.71
CA ALA A 60 14.75 -11.15 -5.85
C ALA A 60 15.16 -10.97 -4.38
N GLU A 61 14.67 -9.89 -3.75
CA GLU A 61 14.82 -9.60 -2.33
C GLU A 61 13.46 -9.24 -1.73
N TYR A 62 12.82 -10.15 -1.00
CA TYR A 62 11.49 -9.91 -0.47
C TYR A 62 11.36 -10.23 1.02
N THR A 63 10.39 -9.56 1.66
CA THR A 63 10.06 -9.70 3.07
C THR A 63 8.54 -9.60 3.25
N GLY A 64 8.05 -9.87 4.48
CA GLY A 64 6.75 -9.37 4.89
C GLY A 64 6.75 -7.83 4.99
N TRP A 65 5.63 -7.26 5.41
CA TRP A 65 5.52 -5.81 5.65
C TRP A 65 6.46 -5.35 6.77
N ASP A 66 6.48 -6.11 7.87
CA ASP A 66 7.30 -5.78 9.02
C ASP A 66 8.80 -5.84 8.69
N GLY A 67 9.50 -4.79 9.06
CA GLY A 67 10.94 -4.67 8.83
C GLY A 67 11.34 -4.22 7.42
N HIS A 68 10.44 -4.21 6.42
CA HIS A 68 10.80 -3.80 5.05
C HIS A 68 11.27 -2.35 4.98
N LEU A 69 10.54 -1.41 5.62
CA LEU A 69 10.96 -0.01 5.70
C LEU A 69 12.33 0.14 6.36
N SER A 70 12.58 -0.54 7.48
CA SER A 70 13.86 -0.48 8.19
C SER A 70 15.01 -1.00 7.33
N ARG A 71 14.78 -2.10 6.59
CA ARG A 71 15.76 -2.66 5.65
C ARG A 71 16.09 -1.67 4.53
N LEU A 72 15.07 -1.10 3.86
CA LEU A 72 15.28 -0.10 2.80
C LEU A 72 15.98 1.14 3.34
N THR A 73 15.61 1.61 4.54
CA THR A 73 16.28 2.76 5.18
C THR A 73 17.78 2.53 5.34
N THR A 74 18.16 1.34 5.79
CA THR A 74 19.58 0.96 5.94
C THR A 74 20.29 0.88 4.58
N GLN A 75 19.65 0.26 3.59
CA GLN A 75 20.23 0.12 2.24
C GLN A 75 20.39 1.47 1.54
N ILE A 76 19.38 2.34 1.58
CA ILE A 76 19.43 3.69 0.98
C ILE A 76 20.49 4.54 1.67
N ALA A 77 20.55 4.52 3.01
CA ALA A 77 21.56 5.27 3.76
C ALA A 77 23.00 4.79 3.46
N GLY A 78 23.16 3.52 3.13
CA GLY A 78 24.44 2.91 2.76
C GLY A 78 24.77 2.98 1.27
N GLY A 79 23.88 3.53 0.41
CA GLY A 79 24.06 3.53 -1.04
C GLY A 79 24.08 2.12 -1.66
N THR A 80 23.37 1.19 -1.03
CA THR A 80 23.30 -0.23 -1.42
C THR A 80 21.85 -0.68 -1.66
N GLU A 81 20.99 0.28 -1.93
CA GLU A 81 19.59 -0.01 -2.26
C GLU A 81 19.46 -0.85 -3.54
N PRO A 82 18.40 -1.66 -3.68
CA PRO A 82 18.10 -2.39 -4.90
C PRO A 82 17.85 -1.48 -6.10
N ASP A 83 18.13 -1.99 -7.31
CA ASP A 83 17.89 -1.26 -8.56
C ASP A 83 16.41 -0.96 -8.79
N VAL A 84 15.52 -1.92 -8.49
CA VAL A 84 14.07 -1.75 -8.50
C VAL A 84 13.53 -1.99 -7.09
N MET A 85 12.68 -1.10 -6.62
CA MET A 85 12.09 -1.20 -5.29
C MET A 85 10.59 -0.98 -5.33
N GLN A 86 9.83 -1.88 -4.69
CA GLN A 86 8.49 -1.55 -4.28
C GLN A 86 8.60 -0.60 -3.08
N THR A 87 8.02 0.60 -3.19
CA THR A 87 8.03 1.63 -2.15
C THR A 87 6.62 2.05 -1.82
N ASN A 88 6.42 2.62 -0.64
CA ASN A 88 5.13 3.14 -0.24
C ASN A 88 5.10 4.66 -0.45
N TRP A 89 3.95 5.19 -0.85
CA TRP A 89 3.74 6.61 -1.09
C TRP A 89 4.12 7.50 0.10
N ASN A 90 3.76 7.10 1.31
CA ASN A 90 4.10 7.85 2.53
C ASN A 90 5.59 7.78 2.92
N TRP A 91 6.41 7.02 2.19
CA TRP A 91 7.86 7.02 2.35
C TRP A 91 8.57 8.06 1.49
N LEU A 92 7.87 8.72 0.55
CA LEU A 92 8.44 9.82 -0.23
C LEU A 92 8.99 10.94 0.65
N PRO A 93 8.29 11.42 1.69
CA PRO A 93 8.86 12.39 2.61
C PRO A 93 10.08 11.91 3.39
N ILE A 94 10.25 10.58 3.55
CA ILE A 94 11.40 9.99 4.26
C ILE A 94 12.61 9.91 3.34
N PHE A 95 12.43 9.36 2.13
CA PHE A 95 13.54 9.02 1.24
C PHE A 95 13.83 10.06 0.17
N SER A 96 12.83 10.84 -0.24
CA SER A 96 12.94 11.75 -1.37
C SER A 96 12.24 13.09 -1.15
N LYS A 97 12.51 13.72 -0.04
CA LYS A 97 11.90 14.98 0.38
C LYS A 97 12.02 16.12 -0.65
N ASN A 98 13.13 16.16 -1.36
CA ASN A 98 13.43 17.13 -2.42
C ASN A 98 13.32 16.54 -3.84
N GLY A 99 12.81 15.32 -3.98
CA GLY A 99 12.72 14.61 -5.27
C GLY A 99 14.00 13.91 -5.71
N GLU A 100 15.09 13.96 -4.91
CA GLU A 100 16.40 13.43 -5.27
C GLU A 100 16.70 12.04 -4.70
N GLY A 101 15.76 11.44 -3.95
CA GLY A 101 15.99 10.15 -3.27
C GLY A 101 15.93 8.92 -4.15
N PHE A 102 15.27 9.06 -5.33
CA PHE A 102 15.14 8.00 -6.33
C PHE A 102 15.59 8.51 -7.69
N TYR A 103 15.76 7.60 -8.64
CA TYR A 103 16.02 7.96 -10.03
C TYR A 103 14.78 8.63 -10.62
N ASP A 104 14.96 9.71 -11.40
CA ASP A 104 13.84 10.43 -12.04
C ASP A 104 13.32 9.65 -13.26
N LEU A 105 12.15 9.03 -13.12
CA LEU A 105 11.55 8.18 -14.15
C LEU A 105 11.04 8.99 -15.38
N ASN A 106 10.92 10.31 -15.30
CA ASN A 106 10.63 11.14 -16.47
C ASN A 106 11.74 11.01 -17.54
N THR A 107 12.97 10.69 -17.13
CA THR A 107 14.10 10.50 -18.04
C THR A 107 14.11 9.14 -18.73
N LEU A 108 13.21 8.24 -18.36
CA LEU A 108 13.10 6.86 -18.86
C LEU A 108 11.81 6.60 -19.64
N LYS A 109 11.11 7.66 -20.05
CA LYS A 109 9.85 7.59 -20.81
C LYS A 109 9.94 6.85 -22.16
N ASP A 110 11.15 6.72 -22.71
CA ASP A 110 11.39 5.97 -23.93
C ASP A 110 11.42 4.44 -23.68
N VAL A 111 11.46 4.00 -22.41
CA VAL A 111 11.44 2.60 -21.99
C VAL A 111 10.17 2.27 -21.22
N ILE A 112 9.72 3.15 -20.32
CA ILE A 112 8.48 2.99 -19.57
C ILE A 112 7.39 3.77 -20.31
N ASP A 113 6.36 3.08 -20.77
CA ASP A 113 5.20 3.73 -21.39
C ASP A 113 4.35 4.44 -20.32
N LEU A 114 4.70 5.70 -20.03
CA LEU A 114 3.99 6.54 -19.07
C LEU A 114 2.59 6.96 -19.56
N SER A 115 2.26 6.81 -20.84
CA SER A 115 0.93 7.15 -21.40
C SER A 115 -0.17 6.22 -20.87
N GLN A 116 0.20 5.08 -20.32
CA GLN A 116 -0.70 4.13 -19.66
C GLN A 116 -1.27 4.62 -18.33
N PHE A 117 -0.73 5.70 -17.77
CA PHE A 117 -1.12 6.23 -16.46
C PHE A 117 -1.71 7.63 -16.62
N ASP A 118 -2.72 7.96 -15.81
CA ASP A 118 -3.27 9.30 -15.80
C ASP A 118 -2.30 10.30 -15.15
N ALA A 119 -2.26 11.52 -15.69
CA ALA A 119 -1.34 12.57 -15.20
C ALA A 119 -1.51 12.86 -13.70
N LYS A 120 -2.74 12.80 -13.17
CA LYS A 120 -3.04 12.98 -11.74
C LYS A 120 -2.38 11.90 -10.89
N GLU A 121 -2.35 10.66 -11.37
CA GLU A 121 -1.74 9.52 -10.67
C GLU A 121 -0.23 9.65 -10.62
N LEU A 122 0.42 9.95 -11.75
CA LEU A 122 1.86 10.22 -11.80
C LEU A 122 2.24 11.44 -10.95
N GLN A 123 1.39 12.49 -10.93
CA GLN A 123 1.61 13.66 -10.09
C GLN A 123 1.66 13.30 -8.60
N SER A 124 0.91 12.30 -8.14
CA SER A 124 0.90 11.86 -6.74
C SER A 124 2.24 11.31 -6.25
N THR A 125 3.08 10.83 -7.15
CA THR A 125 4.42 10.28 -6.88
C THR A 125 5.54 11.17 -7.41
N THR A 126 5.19 12.39 -7.86
CA THR A 126 6.13 13.40 -8.34
C THR A 126 6.48 14.36 -7.20
N VAL A 127 7.76 14.53 -6.93
CA VAL A 127 8.29 15.46 -5.93
C VAL A 127 9.22 16.46 -6.62
N ASN A 128 8.93 17.74 -6.50
CA ASN A 128 9.70 18.83 -7.15
C ASN A 128 9.95 18.59 -8.65
N GLY A 129 8.92 18.12 -9.37
CA GLY A 129 8.97 17.87 -10.81
C GLY A 129 9.66 16.55 -11.22
N LYS A 130 10.17 15.76 -10.27
CA LYS A 130 10.81 14.46 -10.53
C LYS A 130 9.86 13.32 -10.20
N LEU A 131 9.65 12.41 -11.13
CA LEU A 131 8.82 11.22 -10.97
C LEU A 131 9.60 10.16 -10.21
N ASN A 132 9.31 9.99 -8.94
CA ASN A 132 10.05 9.12 -8.01
C ASN A 132 9.60 7.66 -8.00
N GLY A 133 8.52 7.35 -8.67
CA GLY A 133 8.01 5.98 -8.83
C GLY A 133 6.73 5.96 -9.64
N ILE A 134 6.45 4.80 -10.27
CA ILE A 134 5.18 4.58 -10.95
C ILE A 134 4.19 3.98 -9.96
N PRO A 135 3.04 4.62 -9.70
CA PRO A 135 2.03 4.05 -8.83
C PRO A 135 1.43 2.79 -9.49
N VAL A 136 1.42 1.68 -8.74
CA VAL A 136 0.94 0.38 -9.25
C VAL A 136 -0.58 0.33 -9.23
N SER A 137 -1.17 0.78 -8.12
CA SER A 137 -2.61 0.85 -7.88
C SER A 137 -2.93 1.97 -6.91
N VAL A 138 -4.18 2.38 -6.86
CA VAL A 138 -4.70 3.20 -5.76
C VAL A 138 -5.43 2.33 -4.75
N THR A 139 -5.52 2.80 -3.55
CA THR A 139 -6.16 2.06 -2.47
C THR A 139 -6.89 2.98 -1.51
N ALA A 140 -7.97 2.45 -0.96
CA ALA A 140 -8.71 3.06 0.12
C ALA A 140 -9.05 2.02 1.17
N ARG A 141 -9.28 2.47 2.41
CA ARG A 141 -9.82 1.61 3.44
C ARG A 141 -11.34 1.68 3.41
N VAL A 142 -11.95 0.49 3.29
CA VAL A 142 -13.39 0.30 3.32
C VAL A 142 -13.75 -0.87 4.24
N PHE A 143 -15.01 -0.99 4.59
CA PHE A 143 -15.46 -2.08 5.45
C PHE A 143 -15.70 -3.35 4.64
N TYR A 144 -15.20 -4.45 5.14
CA TYR A 144 -15.49 -5.80 4.67
C TYR A 144 -16.01 -6.62 5.83
N PHE A 145 -17.17 -7.25 5.63
CA PHE A 145 -17.83 -8.04 6.65
C PHE A 145 -17.82 -9.53 6.31
N ASN A 146 -17.63 -10.36 7.33
CA ASN A 146 -17.80 -11.80 7.25
C ASN A 146 -19.29 -12.12 7.31
N ASP A 147 -19.88 -12.51 6.17
CA ASP A 147 -21.32 -12.73 6.02
C ASP A 147 -21.87 -13.76 7.00
N GLU A 148 -21.16 -14.84 7.30
CA GLU A 148 -21.60 -15.87 8.23
C GLU A 148 -21.63 -15.39 9.69
N ALA A 149 -20.70 -14.56 10.13
CA ALA A 149 -20.70 -13.98 11.48
C ALA A 149 -21.90 -13.07 11.68
N TRP A 150 -22.20 -12.19 10.73
CA TRP A 150 -23.35 -11.28 10.78
C TRP A 150 -24.68 -12.02 10.67
N LYS A 151 -24.76 -13.05 9.84
CA LYS A 151 -25.92 -13.93 9.76
C LYS A 151 -26.18 -14.66 11.08
N LYS A 152 -25.14 -15.17 11.75
CA LYS A 152 -25.27 -15.77 13.09
C LYS A 152 -25.70 -14.74 14.14
N ALA A 153 -25.23 -13.51 14.05
CA ALA A 153 -25.70 -12.42 14.92
C ALA A 153 -27.16 -12.02 14.63
N GLY A 154 -27.68 -12.35 13.45
CA GLY A 154 -29.07 -12.10 13.05
C GLY A 154 -29.38 -10.61 12.89
N ILE A 155 -28.41 -9.81 12.43
CA ILE A 155 -28.55 -8.39 12.13
C ILE A 155 -27.95 -8.07 10.76
N PRO A 156 -28.44 -7.03 10.06
CA PRO A 156 -27.85 -6.58 8.80
C PRO A 156 -26.48 -5.93 9.02
N PHE A 157 -25.73 -5.76 7.95
CA PHE A 157 -24.50 -4.94 7.95
C PHE A 157 -24.83 -3.49 8.28
N PRO A 158 -24.00 -2.80 9.08
CA PRO A 158 -24.22 -1.41 9.47
C PRO A 158 -24.01 -0.47 8.27
N LYS A 159 -24.86 0.56 8.19
CA LYS A 159 -24.80 1.65 7.21
C LYS A 159 -24.43 2.98 7.85
N THR A 160 -24.57 3.06 9.16
CA THR A 160 -24.32 4.26 9.96
C THR A 160 -23.39 3.95 11.14
N TRP A 161 -22.79 4.98 11.70
CA TRP A 161 -21.98 4.86 12.92
C TRP A 161 -22.78 4.31 14.10
N ASP A 162 -24.05 4.72 14.23
CA ASP A 162 -24.91 4.26 15.33
C ASP A 162 -25.27 2.78 15.17
N GLU A 163 -25.53 2.31 13.97
CA GLU A 163 -25.76 0.89 13.69
C GLU A 163 -24.51 0.06 13.95
N LEU A 164 -23.30 0.57 13.59
CA LEU A 164 -22.04 -0.10 13.90
C LEU A 164 -21.84 -0.22 15.42
N LEU A 165 -22.12 0.85 16.18
CA LEU A 165 -22.02 0.84 17.64
C LEU A 165 -23.04 -0.14 18.27
N ALA A 166 -24.26 -0.19 17.75
CA ALA A 166 -25.30 -1.11 18.23
C ALA A 166 -24.96 -2.58 17.94
N ALA A 167 -24.28 -2.85 16.83
CA ALA A 167 -23.89 -4.20 16.45
C ALA A 167 -22.98 -4.87 17.48
N GLY A 168 -22.08 -4.13 18.14
CA GLY A 168 -21.18 -4.67 19.15
C GLY A 168 -21.89 -5.39 20.28
N LYS A 169 -22.90 -4.74 20.88
CA LYS A 169 -23.73 -5.34 21.96
C LYS A 169 -24.49 -6.57 21.48
N THR A 170 -24.93 -6.59 20.23
CA THR A 170 -25.61 -7.75 19.65
C THR A 170 -24.66 -8.93 19.46
N PHE A 171 -23.46 -8.68 18.96
CA PHE A 171 -22.43 -9.70 18.83
C PHE A 171 -22.07 -10.29 20.20
N GLU A 172 -21.79 -9.45 21.20
CA GLU A 172 -21.47 -9.92 22.56
C GLU A 172 -22.59 -10.77 23.16
N SER A 173 -23.85 -10.29 23.09
CA SER A 173 -24.98 -10.97 23.74
C SER A 173 -25.40 -12.27 23.03
N LYS A 174 -25.33 -12.33 21.70
CA LYS A 174 -25.79 -13.50 20.94
C LYS A 174 -24.70 -14.52 20.64
N LEU A 175 -23.48 -14.06 20.41
CA LEU A 175 -22.37 -14.92 19.96
C LEU A 175 -21.33 -15.17 21.07
N GLY A 176 -21.21 -14.24 22.02
CA GLY A 176 -20.24 -14.30 23.11
C GLY A 176 -19.13 -13.23 23.01
N LYS A 177 -18.40 -13.06 24.10
CA LYS A 177 -17.41 -11.99 24.29
C LYS A 177 -16.20 -12.05 23.35
N GLN A 178 -15.95 -13.19 22.72
CA GLN A 178 -14.86 -13.36 21.76
C GLN A 178 -15.24 -12.92 20.35
N TYR A 179 -16.51 -12.65 20.08
CA TYR A 179 -17.02 -12.21 18.77
C TYR A 179 -17.15 -10.70 18.70
N TYR A 180 -16.55 -10.12 17.68
CA TYR A 180 -16.56 -8.68 17.45
C TYR A 180 -17.07 -8.36 16.05
N PRO A 181 -17.88 -7.30 15.84
CA PRO A 181 -18.28 -6.83 14.52
C PRO A 181 -17.13 -6.56 13.57
N VAL A 182 -16.05 -5.96 14.09
CA VAL A 182 -14.82 -5.68 13.33
C VAL A 182 -13.59 -5.88 14.20
N VAL A 183 -12.48 -6.19 13.53
CA VAL A 183 -11.15 -6.29 14.16
C VAL A 183 -10.18 -5.45 13.37
N LEU A 184 -9.44 -4.57 14.04
CA LEU A 184 -8.64 -3.54 13.45
C LEU A 184 -7.26 -3.45 14.11
N GLU A 185 -6.21 -3.40 13.33
CA GLU A 185 -4.90 -3.00 13.83
C GLU A 185 -4.89 -1.50 14.15
N HIS A 186 -3.97 -1.04 15.00
CA HIS A 186 -3.92 0.36 15.43
C HIS A 186 -3.82 1.35 14.24
N GLN A 187 -3.14 1.00 13.14
CA GLN A 187 -3.09 1.82 11.94
C GLN A 187 -4.47 1.95 11.27
N ASP A 188 -5.27 0.88 11.30
CA ASP A 188 -6.63 0.90 10.75
C ASP A 188 -7.56 1.73 11.64
N VAL A 189 -7.39 1.63 12.96
CA VAL A 189 -8.12 2.45 13.94
C VAL A 189 -7.80 3.94 13.73
N LEU A 190 -6.54 4.30 13.54
CA LEU A 190 -6.14 5.69 13.26
C LEU A 190 -6.87 6.25 12.03
N ALA A 191 -6.91 5.49 10.95
CA ALA A 191 -7.58 5.90 9.72
C ALA A 191 -9.11 5.96 9.87
N LEU A 192 -9.70 5.00 10.59
CA LEU A 192 -11.15 4.99 10.85
C LEU A 192 -11.60 6.19 11.70
N LEU A 193 -10.85 6.49 12.76
CA LEU A 193 -11.13 7.66 13.60
C LEU A 193 -10.92 8.97 12.84
N ASN A 194 -9.92 9.03 11.97
CA ASN A 194 -9.75 10.18 11.09
C ASN A 194 -10.95 10.38 10.15
N SER A 195 -11.50 9.29 9.60
CA SER A 195 -12.72 9.38 8.79
C SER A 195 -13.89 10.00 9.59
N TYR A 196 -14.10 9.54 10.81
CA TYR A 196 -15.10 10.13 11.72
C TYR A 196 -14.86 11.63 11.94
N MET A 197 -13.61 12.04 12.18
CA MET A 197 -13.26 13.45 12.42
C MET A 197 -13.47 14.32 11.19
N VAL A 198 -13.09 13.83 10.02
CA VAL A 198 -13.29 14.56 8.75
C VAL A 198 -14.77 14.73 8.47
N GLN A 199 -15.57 13.68 8.64
CA GLN A 199 -17.03 13.75 8.50
C GLN A 199 -17.67 14.75 9.44
N LYS A 200 -17.19 14.82 10.69
CA LYS A 200 -17.75 15.67 11.74
C LYS A 200 -17.35 17.14 11.63
N TYR A 201 -16.09 17.39 11.29
CA TYR A 201 -15.49 18.73 11.35
C TYR A 201 -15.16 19.33 10.00
N ASN A 202 -15.24 18.54 8.93
CA ASN A 202 -14.97 18.94 7.55
C ASN A 202 -13.62 19.68 7.39
N GLN A 203 -12.55 19.12 7.96
CA GLN A 203 -11.20 19.67 7.90
C GLN A 203 -10.15 18.57 7.68
N PRO A 204 -9.03 18.84 6.96
CA PRO A 204 -7.96 17.87 6.78
C PRO A 204 -7.27 17.59 8.11
N ALA A 205 -6.76 16.36 8.30
CA ALA A 205 -6.09 15.97 9.54
C ALA A 205 -4.78 16.75 9.78
N ILE A 206 -4.03 17.06 8.71
CA ILE A 206 -2.71 17.69 8.77
C ILE A 206 -2.76 19.10 8.18
N ASP A 207 -2.30 20.06 8.94
CA ASP A 207 -1.90 21.40 8.48
C ASP A 207 -0.41 21.37 8.10
N GLU A 208 -0.13 21.15 6.82
CA GLU A 208 1.26 21.05 6.34
C GLU A 208 2.04 22.35 6.48
N LYS A 209 1.36 23.51 6.32
CA LYS A 209 1.99 24.83 6.51
C LYS A 209 2.35 25.07 7.98
N GLY A 210 1.46 24.71 8.89
CA GLY A 210 1.69 24.79 10.32
C GLY A 210 2.55 23.67 10.87
N ARG A 211 2.82 22.62 10.08
CA ARG A 211 3.59 21.41 10.45
C ARG A 211 3.05 20.74 11.72
N LYS A 212 1.74 20.57 11.76
CA LYS A 212 1.01 20.01 12.91
C LYS A 212 -0.29 19.36 12.46
N PHE A 213 -0.92 18.64 13.37
CA PHE A 213 -2.31 18.26 13.17
C PHE A 213 -3.23 19.49 13.22
N SER A 214 -4.31 19.46 12.42
CA SER A 214 -5.31 20.53 12.38
C SER A 214 -6.23 20.54 13.60
N TYR A 215 -6.28 19.44 14.36
CA TYR A 215 -7.25 19.24 15.43
C TYR A 215 -6.90 20.05 16.68
N SER A 216 -7.92 20.70 17.24
CA SER A 216 -7.88 21.36 18.56
C SER A 216 -7.83 20.32 19.69
N LYS A 217 -7.52 20.75 20.91
CA LYS A 217 -7.56 19.89 22.10
C LYS A 217 -8.93 19.20 22.29
N ALA A 218 -10.03 19.92 22.09
CA ALA A 218 -11.39 19.36 22.21
C ALA A 218 -11.66 18.32 21.11
N GLN A 219 -11.21 18.56 19.89
CA GLN A 219 -11.33 17.60 18.80
C GLN A 219 -10.48 16.35 19.04
N TRP A 220 -9.30 16.48 19.62
CA TRP A 220 -8.51 15.32 20.02
C TRP A 220 -9.18 14.50 21.14
N ALA A 221 -9.82 15.15 22.10
CA ALA A 221 -10.61 14.45 23.11
C ALA A 221 -11.81 13.70 22.48
N ASP A 222 -12.47 14.29 21.48
CA ASP A 222 -13.53 13.63 20.71
C ASP A 222 -12.99 12.43 19.90
N PHE A 223 -11.84 12.58 19.28
CA PHE A 223 -11.16 11.51 18.52
C PHE A 223 -10.92 10.27 19.40
N PHE A 224 -10.27 10.43 20.55
CA PHE A 224 -10.04 9.31 21.47
C PHE A 224 -11.29 8.91 22.26
N GLY A 225 -12.25 9.82 22.45
CA GLY A 225 -13.57 9.51 22.97
C GLY A 225 -14.34 8.54 22.07
N MET A 226 -14.26 8.73 20.74
CA MET A 226 -14.85 7.78 19.79
C MET A 226 -14.13 6.42 19.81
N TYR A 227 -12.81 6.37 19.95
CA TYR A 227 -12.09 5.13 20.19
C TYR A 227 -12.66 4.38 21.41
N LYS A 228 -12.73 5.07 22.54
CA LYS A 228 -13.27 4.49 23.78
C LYS A 228 -14.69 3.98 23.60
N LYS A 229 -15.54 4.73 22.87
CA LYS A 229 -16.90 4.33 22.56
C LYS A 229 -16.98 3.05 21.72
N LEU A 230 -16.08 2.87 20.75
CA LEU A 230 -16.00 1.64 19.95
C LEU A 230 -15.64 0.43 20.83
N ILE A 231 -14.71 0.59 21.76
CA ILE A 231 -14.33 -0.47 22.71
C ILE A 231 -15.47 -0.77 23.70
N ASP A 232 -16.02 0.25 24.36
CA ASP A 232 -17.06 0.08 25.37
C ASP A 232 -18.38 -0.46 24.81
N SER A 233 -18.62 -0.24 23.52
CA SER A 233 -19.77 -0.80 22.80
C SER A 233 -19.48 -2.18 22.21
N HIS A 234 -18.32 -2.78 22.49
CA HIS A 234 -17.91 -4.09 21.98
C HIS A 234 -17.87 -4.18 20.45
N VAL A 235 -17.62 -3.05 19.76
CA VAL A 235 -17.50 -3.04 18.29
C VAL A 235 -16.21 -3.70 17.85
N MET A 236 -15.13 -3.43 18.59
CA MET A 236 -13.79 -3.99 18.34
C MET A 236 -13.09 -4.29 19.67
N PRO A 237 -12.14 -5.23 19.69
CA PRO A 237 -11.35 -5.51 20.89
C PRO A 237 -10.33 -4.40 21.15
N ASP A 238 -9.92 -4.28 22.41
CA ASP A 238 -8.85 -3.37 22.85
C ASP A 238 -7.44 -3.94 22.56
N THR A 239 -6.40 -3.14 22.81
CA THR A 239 -5.02 -3.54 22.57
C THR A 239 -4.55 -4.72 23.42
N ARG A 240 -5.17 -4.97 24.58
CA ARG A 240 -4.86 -6.10 25.46
C ARG A 240 -5.26 -7.44 24.83
N TYR A 241 -6.40 -7.44 24.11
CA TYR A 241 -6.86 -8.62 23.39
C TYR A 241 -5.85 -9.04 22.30
N TYR A 242 -5.38 -8.08 21.50
CA TYR A 242 -4.39 -8.36 20.46
C TYR A 242 -3.04 -8.83 21.01
N ALA A 243 -2.62 -8.32 22.15
CA ALA A 243 -1.36 -8.72 22.79
C ALA A 243 -1.31 -10.24 23.08
N SER A 244 -2.46 -10.90 23.22
CA SER A 244 -2.54 -12.35 23.46
C SER A 244 -2.16 -13.21 22.27
N PHE A 245 -2.17 -12.65 21.04
CA PHE A 245 -1.84 -13.38 19.80
C PHE A 245 -0.38 -13.22 19.36
N GLY A 246 0.42 -12.43 20.07
CA GLY A 246 1.82 -12.18 19.71
C GLY A 246 1.96 -11.34 18.44
N LYS A 247 3.00 -11.63 17.64
CA LYS A 247 3.33 -10.91 16.39
C LYS A 247 2.84 -11.67 15.15
N SER A 248 1.57 -12.01 15.09
CA SER A 248 0.98 -12.67 13.92
C SER A 248 0.19 -11.68 13.08
N ASN A 249 0.14 -11.89 11.77
CA ASN A 249 -0.75 -11.11 10.91
C ASN A 249 -2.21 -11.43 11.25
N MET A 250 -3.08 -10.45 11.25
CA MET A 250 -4.49 -10.61 11.63
C MET A 250 -5.19 -11.70 10.80
N TYR A 251 -4.95 -11.75 9.49
CA TYR A 251 -5.54 -12.74 8.59
C TYR A 251 -5.03 -14.18 8.80
N GLU A 252 -3.97 -14.38 9.57
CA GLU A 252 -3.40 -15.68 9.93
C GLU A 252 -3.83 -16.14 11.33
N MET A 253 -4.49 -15.27 12.09
CA MET A 253 -4.94 -15.58 13.43
C MET A 253 -6.13 -16.53 13.41
N LYS A 254 -6.16 -17.46 14.36
CA LYS A 254 -7.20 -18.48 14.45
C LYS A 254 -8.63 -17.93 14.47
N PRO A 255 -8.95 -16.86 15.23
CA PRO A 255 -10.31 -16.32 15.24
C PRO A 255 -10.76 -15.77 13.87
N TRP A 256 -9.82 -15.15 13.08
CA TRP A 256 -10.10 -14.73 11.71
C TRP A 256 -10.43 -15.94 10.83
N ILE A 257 -9.52 -16.92 10.81
CA ILE A 257 -9.65 -18.12 9.98
C ILE A 257 -10.94 -18.88 10.28
N GLN A 258 -11.36 -18.94 11.56
CA GLN A 258 -12.57 -19.63 12.00
C GLN A 258 -13.85 -18.79 11.87
N GLY A 259 -13.75 -17.54 11.44
CA GLY A 259 -14.89 -16.65 11.24
C GLY A 259 -15.54 -16.18 12.54
N GLU A 260 -14.77 -16.09 13.64
CA GLU A 260 -15.25 -15.52 14.92
C GLU A 260 -15.33 -13.99 14.85
N TRP A 261 -14.53 -13.36 13.98
CA TRP A 261 -14.54 -11.93 13.77
C TRP A 261 -15.43 -11.54 12.61
N GLY A 262 -16.29 -10.55 12.84
CA GLY A 262 -17.35 -10.14 11.93
C GLY A 262 -16.87 -9.32 10.73
N GLY A 263 -15.61 -8.88 10.70
CA GLY A 263 -15.08 -8.12 9.58
C GLY A 263 -13.88 -7.25 9.92
N THR A 264 -13.51 -6.38 9.00
CA THR A 264 -12.37 -5.46 9.14
C THR A 264 -12.60 -4.17 8.33
N TYR A 265 -11.87 -3.12 8.67
CA TYR A 265 -11.74 -1.89 7.88
C TYR A 265 -10.34 -1.87 7.26
N MET A 266 -10.23 -2.29 6.01
CA MET A 266 -8.95 -2.65 5.40
C MET A 266 -8.81 -2.07 3.99
N TRP A 267 -7.56 -2.00 3.53
CA TRP A 267 -7.22 -1.62 2.16
C TRP A 267 -7.81 -2.59 1.14
N ASN A 268 -8.60 -2.06 0.18
CA ASN A 268 -9.11 -2.87 -0.92
C ASN A 268 -8.00 -3.60 -1.70
N SER A 269 -6.84 -2.97 -1.88
CA SER A 269 -5.70 -3.54 -2.60
C SER A 269 -5.03 -4.75 -1.93
N THR A 270 -5.39 -5.07 -0.69
CA THR A 270 -4.81 -6.18 0.07
C THR A 270 -5.85 -7.13 0.64
N ILE A 271 -7.12 -6.93 0.30
CA ILE A 271 -8.23 -7.65 0.95
C ILE A 271 -8.24 -9.14 0.60
N ASN A 272 -7.73 -9.54 -0.56
CA ASN A 272 -7.74 -10.94 -0.99
C ASN A 272 -7.00 -11.84 0.00
N LYS A 273 -5.88 -11.41 0.60
CA LYS A 273 -5.19 -12.18 1.64
C LYS A 273 -6.05 -12.45 2.90
N TYR A 274 -7.02 -11.58 3.18
CA TYR A 274 -8.00 -11.78 4.26
C TYR A 274 -9.11 -12.73 3.83
N SER A 275 -9.62 -12.56 2.61
CA SER A 275 -10.65 -13.42 2.02
C SER A 275 -10.18 -14.87 1.88
N ASP A 276 -8.98 -15.08 1.34
CA ASP A 276 -8.41 -16.40 1.06
C ASP A 276 -8.15 -17.24 2.32
N ASN A 277 -7.99 -16.59 3.47
CA ASN A 277 -7.74 -17.26 4.75
C ASN A 277 -9.03 -17.60 5.53
N LEU A 278 -10.20 -17.11 5.10
CA LEU A 278 -11.46 -17.49 5.74
C LEU A 278 -11.86 -18.91 5.36
N LYS A 279 -12.28 -19.68 6.37
CA LYS A 279 -12.83 -21.03 6.12
C LYS A 279 -14.25 -20.96 5.56
N PRO A 280 -14.56 -21.69 4.49
CA PRO A 280 -15.93 -21.83 4.02
C PRO A 280 -16.87 -22.32 5.14
N PRO A 281 -18.15 -21.90 5.16
CA PRO A 281 -18.82 -21.11 4.12
C PRO A 281 -18.62 -19.58 4.21
N ALA A 282 -17.88 -19.07 5.21
CA ALA A 282 -17.67 -17.65 5.42
C ALA A 282 -17.01 -16.96 4.22
N LYS A 283 -17.54 -15.79 3.86
CA LYS A 283 -17.03 -14.94 2.78
C LYS A 283 -16.94 -13.51 3.26
N LEU A 284 -15.97 -12.76 2.72
CA LEU A 284 -15.94 -11.31 2.88
C LEU A 284 -16.86 -10.65 1.87
N VAL A 285 -17.72 -9.78 2.38
CA VAL A 285 -18.67 -8.98 1.62
C VAL A 285 -18.35 -7.51 1.87
N LEU A 286 -18.33 -6.69 0.82
CA LEU A 286 -18.15 -5.26 0.93
C LEU A 286 -19.31 -4.65 1.75
N GLY A 287 -18.98 -3.89 2.78
CA GLY A 287 -19.95 -3.12 3.56
C GLY A 287 -20.20 -1.74 2.97
N GLU A 288 -21.29 -1.11 3.41
CA GLU A 288 -21.48 0.31 3.17
C GLU A 288 -20.49 1.13 4.04
N TYR A 289 -20.19 2.35 3.60
CA TYR A 289 -19.29 3.24 4.35
C TYR A 289 -20.12 4.09 5.31
N PRO A 290 -19.92 3.97 6.64
CA PRO A 290 -20.70 4.72 7.59
C PRO A 290 -20.50 6.23 7.44
N MET A 291 -21.58 6.98 7.22
CA MET A 291 -21.55 8.43 7.10
C MET A 291 -22.30 9.08 8.28
N LEU A 292 -21.75 10.17 8.80
CA LEU A 292 -22.48 11.04 9.73
C LEU A 292 -23.54 11.84 8.95
N PRO A 293 -24.71 12.09 9.54
CA PRO A 293 -25.72 12.93 8.92
C PRO A 293 -25.15 14.32 8.53
N GLY A 294 -25.32 14.70 7.27
CA GLY A 294 -24.84 15.98 6.75
C GLY A 294 -23.35 16.06 6.43
N ALA A 295 -22.61 14.98 6.57
CA ALA A 295 -21.20 14.95 6.16
C ALA A 295 -21.04 15.16 4.65
N THR A 296 -20.15 16.07 4.27
CA THR A 296 -19.86 16.44 2.88
C THR A 296 -18.59 15.77 2.33
N ASP A 297 -17.80 15.16 3.21
CA ASP A 297 -16.61 14.38 2.88
C ASP A 297 -16.62 13.08 3.69
N ALA A 298 -16.32 11.98 3.06
CA ALA A 298 -16.29 10.66 3.72
C ALA A 298 -15.10 10.48 4.68
N GLY A 299 -14.11 11.35 4.61
CA GLY A 299 -12.86 11.19 5.34
C GLY A 299 -12.07 9.97 4.89
N LEU A 300 -12.29 9.53 3.66
CA LEU A 300 -11.69 8.33 3.12
C LEU A 300 -10.18 8.50 2.96
N PHE A 301 -9.41 7.61 3.55
CA PHE A 301 -7.98 7.57 3.30
C PHE A 301 -7.70 6.87 1.98
N PHE A 302 -7.62 7.67 0.91
CA PHE A 302 -7.41 7.23 -0.47
C PHE A 302 -6.03 7.67 -0.94
N LYS A 303 -5.17 6.72 -1.37
CA LYS A 303 -3.78 7.00 -1.74
C LYS A 303 -3.24 6.00 -2.77
N PRO A 304 -2.08 6.26 -3.41
CA PRO A 304 -1.32 5.22 -4.07
C PRO A 304 -1.03 4.05 -3.10
N ALA A 305 -1.35 2.82 -3.52
CA ALA A 305 -1.18 1.64 -2.66
C ALA A 305 0.30 1.32 -2.45
N GLN A 306 1.00 1.26 -3.54
CA GLN A 306 2.45 1.13 -3.66
C GLN A 306 2.90 1.68 -5.00
N MET A 307 4.18 1.93 -5.11
CA MET A 307 4.81 2.35 -6.35
C MET A 307 6.08 1.54 -6.60
N LEU A 308 6.50 1.42 -7.85
CA LEU A 308 7.80 0.90 -8.23
C LEU A 308 8.76 2.06 -8.51
N SER A 309 9.85 2.10 -7.75
CA SER A 309 10.89 3.12 -7.83
C SER A 309 12.20 2.49 -8.31
N ILE A 310 13.05 3.30 -8.94
CA ILE A 310 14.41 2.91 -9.31
C ILE A 310 15.38 3.54 -8.31
N GLY A 311 16.32 2.72 -7.83
CA GLY A 311 17.36 3.15 -6.89
C GLY A 311 18.22 4.27 -7.49
N LYS A 312 18.51 5.29 -6.67
CA LYS A 312 19.32 6.44 -7.10
C LYS A 312 20.72 6.06 -7.55
N SER A 313 21.30 5.06 -6.92
CA SER A 313 22.67 4.60 -7.15
C SER A 313 22.81 3.55 -8.26
N THR A 314 21.70 3.10 -8.86
CA THR A 314 21.76 2.09 -9.95
C THR A 314 22.67 2.51 -11.08
N LYS A 315 23.42 1.55 -11.61
CA LYS A 315 24.27 1.74 -12.81
C LYS A 315 23.53 1.35 -14.10
N ASN A 316 22.37 0.71 -13.98
CA ASN A 316 21.61 0.14 -15.09
C ASN A 316 20.14 0.66 -15.13
N PRO A 317 19.92 1.99 -15.16
CA PRO A 317 18.55 2.54 -15.07
C PRO A 317 17.64 2.10 -16.23
N GLN A 318 18.19 1.93 -17.43
CA GLN A 318 17.43 1.45 -18.60
C GLN A 318 16.95 -0.01 -18.41
N ALA A 319 17.80 -0.89 -17.87
CA ALA A 319 17.42 -2.27 -17.58
C ALA A 319 16.40 -2.34 -16.44
N ALA A 320 16.56 -1.54 -15.40
CA ALA A 320 15.60 -1.42 -14.32
C ALA A 320 14.23 -0.90 -14.82
N ALA A 321 14.23 0.05 -15.76
CA ALA A 321 13.03 0.55 -16.41
C ALA A 321 12.31 -0.53 -17.23
N LYS A 322 13.03 -1.40 -17.93
CA LYS A 322 12.44 -2.56 -18.65
C LYS A 322 11.71 -3.49 -17.69
N VAL A 323 12.26 -3.76 -16.50
CA VAL A 323 11.59 -4.56 -15.47
C VAL A 323 10.27 -3.90 -15.05
N ILE A 324 10.28 -2.60 -14.76
CA ILE A 324 9.05 -1.88 -14.36
C ILE A 324 8.01 -1.91 -15.50
N ASN A 325 8.42 -1.62 -16.72
CA ASN A 325 7.51 -1.62 -17.87
C ASN A 325 6.92 -3.01 -18.13
N PHE A 326 7.72 -4.06 -18.02
CA PHE A 326 7.24 -5.43 -18.15
C PHE A 326 6.19 -5.76 -17.07
N LEU A 327 6.48 -5.49 -15.82
CA LEU A 327 5.59 -5.80 -14.71
C LEU A 327 4.26 -5.02 -14.76
N LEU A 328 4.26 -3.79 -15.27
CA LEU A 328 3.10 -2.91 -15.21
C LEU A 328 2.32 -2.79 -16.53
N ASN A 329 2.96 -2.98 -17.68
CA ASN A 329 2.38 -2.67 -18.98
C ASN A 329 2.38 -3.84 -19.97
N SER A 330 3.25 -4.87 -19.79
CA SER A 330 3.23 -6.01 -20.72
C SER A 330 2.13 -7.00 -20.37
N LYS A 331 1.50 -7.58 -21.39
CA LYS A 331 0.41 -8.55 -21.16
C LYS A 331 0.88 -9.71 -20.29
N GLU A 332 2.03 -10.29 -20.60
CA GLU A 332 2.57 -11.45 -19.87
C GLU A 332 2.85 -11.13 -18.39
N GLY A 333 3.54 -10.01 -18.10
CA GLY A 333 3.81 -9.58 -16.74
C GLY A 333 2.54 -9.29 -15.96
N VAL A 334 1.59 -8.61 -16.58
CA VAL A 334 0.30 -8.24 -15.98
C VAL A 334 -0.56 -9.48 -15.69
N ASP A 335 -0.67 -10.41 -16.62
CA ASP A 335 -1.46 -11.65 -16.43
C ASP A 335 -0.93 -12.50 -15.28
N ILE A 336 0.40 -12.59 -15.16
CA ILE A 336 1.04 -13.32 -14.06
C ILE A 336 0.79 -12.62 -12.72
N LEU A 337 0.87 -11.28 -12.67
CA LEU A 337 0.70 -10.53 -11.43
C LEU A 337 -0.77 -10.43 -10.98
N GLY A 338 -1.71 -10.41 -11.90
CA GLY A 338 -3.15 -10.32 -11.63
C GLY A 338 -3.48 -9.14 -10.70
N LEU A 339 -4.32 -9.40 -9.71
CA LEU A 339 -4.77 -8.42 -8.71
C LEU A 339 -3.99 -8.45 -7.38
N GLU A 340 -2.83 -9.13 -7.32
CA GLU A 340 -2.04 -9.28 -6.09
C GLU A 340 -1.56 -7.95 -5.47
N ARG A 341 -1.55 -6.89 -6.26
CA ARG A 341 -1.22 -5.52 -5.81
C ARG A 341 -2.40 -4.56 -5.91
N GLY A 342 -3.62 -5.08 -5.96
CA GLY A 342 -4.84 -4.33 -6.20
C GLY A 342 -5.14 -4.16 -7.68
N VAL A 343 -6.21 -3.44 -8.00
CA VAL A 343 -6.59 -3.10 -9.37
C VAL A 343 -5.51 -2.18 -9.95
N PRO A 344 -4.87 -2.58 -11.07
CA PRO A 344 -3.77 -1.79 -11.63
C PRO A 344 -4.25 -0.43 -12.16
N LEU A 345 -3.33 0.54 -12.19
CA LEU A 345 -3.57 1.87 -12.78
C LEU A 345 -3.22 1.92 -14.27
N SER A 346 -2.34 1.04 -14.75
CA SER A 346 -2.03 0.95 -16.18
C SER A 346 -3.27 0.62 -16.99
N LYS A 347 -3.61 1.46 -17.97
CA LYS A 347 -4.76 1.27 -18.87
C LYS A 347 -4.65 -0.04 -19.65
N ALA A 348 -3.44 -0.36 -20.13
CA ALA A 348 -3.17 -1.64 -20.78
C ALA A 348 -3.45 -2.81 -19.84
N ALA A 349 -2.96 -2.73 -18.58
CA ALA A 349 -3.18 -3.79 -17.60
C ALA A 349 -4.67 -3.98 -17.27
N VAL A 350 -5.43 -2.90 -17.09
CA VAL A 350 -6.89 -2.98 -16.87
C VAL A 350 -7.56 -3.66 -18.05
N THR A 351 -7.18 -3.31 -19.28
CA THR A 351 -7.73 -3.93 -20.52
C THR A 351 -7.46 -5.43 -20.53
N TYR A 352 -6.21 -5.86 -20.37
CA TYR A 352 -5.83 -7.28 -20.40
C TYR A 352 -6.57 -8.09 -19.34
N LEU A 353 -6.56 -7.64 -18.09
CA LEU A 353 -7.19 -8.35 -16.98
C LEU A 353 -8.73 -8.37 -17.07
N THR A 354 -9.33 -7.38 -17.76
CA THR A 354 -10.77 -7.36 -18.02
C THR A 354 -11.12 -8.34 -19.13
N GLU A 355 -10.37 -8.36 -20.24
CA GLU A 355 -10.56 -9.28 -21.36
C GLU A 355 -10.38 -10.75 -20.92
N ASP A 356 -9.42 -11.02 -20.05
CA ASP A 356 -9.15 -12.34 -19.52
C ASP A 356 -10.09 -12.73 -18.35
N GLY A 357 -11.06 -11.85 -18.00
CA GLY A 357 -12.06 -12.11 -16.95
C GLY A 357 -11.49 -12.20 -15.53
N ILE A 358 -10.29 -11.64 -15.30
CA ILE A 358 -9.65 -11.57 -13.99
C ILE A 358 -10.24 -10.43 -13.16
N ILE A 359 -10.46 -9.25 -13.78
CA ILE A 359 -11.20 -8.15 -13.14
C ILE A 359 -12.69 -8.47 -13.17
N LYS A 360 -13.22 -8.89 -12.02
CA LYS A 360 -14.64 -9.18 -11.81
C LYS A 360 -15.27 -8.13 -10.94
N ALA A 361 -16.53 -7.76 -11.25
CA ALA A 361 -17.23 -6.71 -10.54
C ALA A 361 -17.51 -7.06 -9.06
N ASP A 362 -17.62 -8.34 -8.74
CA ASP A 362 -17.85 -8.90 -7.41
C ASP A 362 -16.57 -9.25 -6.62
N ASP A 363 -15.40 -9.10 -7.24
CA ASP A 363 -14.12 -9.23 -6.52
C ASP A 363 -14.04 -8.16 -5.41
N PRO A 364 -13.69 -8.55 -4.17
CA PRO A 364 -13.62 -7.61 -3.05
C PRO A 364 -12.69 -6.41 -3.27
N ALA A 365 -11.56 -6.61 -3.95
CA ALA A 365 -10.63 -5.53 -4.27
C ALA A 365 -11.23 -4.54 -5.29
N VAL A 366 -11.91 -5.06 -6.31
CA VAL A 366 -12.54 -4.27 -7.37
C VAL A 366 -13.75 -3.52 -6.84
N SER A 367 -14.66 -4.21 -6.14
CA SER A 367 -15.86 -3.60 -5.57
C SER A 367 -15.53 -2.56 -4.51
N GLY A 368 -14.52 -2.82 -3.67
CA GLY A 368 -14.03 -1.85 -2.67
C GLY A 368 -13.44 -0.60 -3.30
N LEU A 369 -12.72 -0.72 -4.42
CA LEU A 369 -12.21 0.45 -5.15
C LEU A 369 -13.36 1.26 -5.76
N LYS A 370 -14.34 0.62 -6.37
CA LYS A 370 -15.53 1.29 -6.92
C LYS A 370 -16.31 2.05 -5.86
N LEU A 371 -16.52 1.45 -4.68
CA LEU A 371 -17.15 2.14 -3.55
C LEU A 371 -16.33 3.37 -3.16
N ALA A 372 -15.03 3.22 -2.97
CA ALA A 372 -14.13 4.31 -2.59
C ALA A 372 -14.19 5.49 -3.58
N GLN A 373 -14.23 5.20 -4.89
CA GLN A 373 -14.33 6.22 -5.95
C GLN A 373 -15.70 6.91 -6.00
N SER A 374 -16.76 6.27 -5.50
CA SER A 374 -18.11 6.84 -5.46
C SER A 374 -18.37 7.75 -4.25
N LEU A 375 -17.53 7.64 -3.21
CA LEU A 375 -17.69 8.44 -1.99
C LEU A 375 -17.17 9.87 -2.18
N PRO A 376 -17.82 10.87 -1.58
CA PRO A 376 -17.33 12.24 -1.63
C PRO A 376 -16.01 12.35 -0.87
N THR A 377 -14.95 12.73 -1.57
CA THR A 377 -13.60 12.93 -1.02
C THR A 377 -13.03 14.21 -1.59
N THR A 378 -13.19 15.30 -0.85
CA THR A 378 -12.85 16.66 -1.27
C THR A 378 -11.60 17.20 -0.58
N LEU A 379 -11.31 16.69 0.63
CA LEU A 379 -10.17 17.14 1.42
C LEU A 379 -8.90 16.37 1.05
N PRO A 380 -7.74 17.05 1.04
CA PRO A 380 -6.48 16.41 0.71
C PRO A 380 -6.03 15.45 1.82
N VAL A 381 -5.48 14.33 1.41
CA VAL A 381 -4.78 13.39 2.31
C VAL A 381 -3.30 13.70 2.28
N SER A 382 -2.72 13.94 3.46
CA SER A 382 -1.29 14.19 3.59
C SER A 382 -0.50 12.88 3.75
N PRO A 383 0.65 12.70 3.05
CA PRO A 383 1.51 11.54 3.23
C PRO A 383 2.08 11.43 4.65
N TYR A 384 2.12 12.51 5.39
CA TYR A 384 2.59 12.52 6.78
C TYR A 384 1.58 11.92 7.76
N PHE A 385 0.30 11.77 7.39
CA PHE A 385 -0.71 11.17 8.26
C PHE A 385 -0.38 9.71 8.62
N ASP A 386 0.17 8.97 7.70
CA ASP A 386 0.56 7.57 7.83
C ASP A 386 2.08 7.42 8.11
N ASP A 387 2.71 8.44 8.71
CA ASP A 387 4.11 8.39 9.12
C ASP A 387 4.30 7.29 10.17
N PRO A 388 5.29 6.40 10.00
CA PRO A 388 5.52 5.28 10.92
C PRO A 388 5.71 5.68 12.39
N GLN A 389 6.29 6.86 12.67
CA GLN A 389 6.45 7.36 14.04
C GLN A 389 5.11 7.83 14.62
N ILE A 390 4.24 8.42 13.80
CA ILE A 390 2.88 8.82 14.21
C ILE A 390 2.06 7.57 14.51
N VAL A 391 2.09 6.57 13.63
CA VAL A 391 1.39 5.29 13.80
C VAL A 391 1.86 4.56 15.07
N ALA A 392 3.17 4.50 15.32
CA ALA A 392 3.73 3.90 16.53
C ALA A 392 3.32 4.66 17.79
N GLN A 393 3.35 6.01 17.75
CA GLN A 393 2.91 6.85 18.87
C GLN A 393 1.42 6.66 19.15
N PHE A 394 0.59 6.49 18.10
CA PHE A 394 -0.82 6.20 18.24
C PHE A 394 -1.06 4.86 18.95
N GLY A 395 -0.40 3.80 18.52
CA GLY A 395 -0.47 2.49 19.19
C GLY A 395 -0.10 2.56 20.68
N THR A 396 0.95 3.31 21.03
CA THR A 396 1.34 3.55 22.43
C THR A 396 0.25 4.31 23.20
N THR A 397 -0.39 5.29 22.57
CA THR A 397 -1.46 6.08 23.18
C THR A 397 -2.69 5.23 23.47
N LEU A 398 -3.09 4.36 22.53
CA LEU A 398 -4.19 3.41 22.75
C LEU A 398 -3.91 2.48 23.94
N GLN A 399 -2.68 1.96 24.06
CA GLN A 399 -2.28 1.15 25.20
C GLN A 399 -2.44 1.90 26.52
N TYR A 400 -2.05 3.18 26.60
CA TYR A 400 -2.22 3.97 27.83
C TYR A 400 -3.70 4.11 28.23
N ILE A 401 -4.59 4.28 27.25
CA ILE A 401 -6.04 4.33 27.49
C ILE A 401 -6.56 2.97 27.96
N ASP A 402 -6.24 1.90 27.24
CA ASP A 402 -6.75 0.54 27.49
C ASP A 402 -6.28 -0.06 28.82
N TYR A 403 -5.04 0.27 29.24
CA TYR A 403 -4.50 -0.13 30.52
C TYR A 403 -4.85 0.84 31.66
N GLY A 404 -5.66 1.87 31.41
CA GLY A 404 -6.07 2.87 32.41
C GLY A 404 -4.91 3.69 32.97
N LYS A 405 -3.81 3.84 32.21
CA LYS A 405 -2.64 4.64 32.60
C LYS A 405 -2.86 6.14 32.41
N LYS A 406 -3.73 6.51 31.48
CA LYS A 406 -4.14 7.89 31.19
C LYS A 406 -5.63 7.97 30.93
N SER A 407 -6.24 9.07 31.31
CA SER A 407 -7.57 9.42 30.83
C SER A 407 -7.54 9.70 29.31
N VAL A 408 -8.72 9.76 28.67
CA VAL A 408 -8.85 10.13 27.27
C VAL A 408 -8.24 11.51 26.99
N GLU A 409 -8.49 12.47 27.87
CA GLU A 409 -8.02 13.85 27.76
C GLU A 409 -6.48 13.94 27.91
N GLU A 410 -5.90 13.25 28.90
CA GLU A 410 -4.45 13.19 29.12
C GLU A 410 -3.75 12.52 27.93
N ALA A 411 -4.34 11.44 27.41
CA ALA A 411 -3.82 10.72 26.25
C ALA A 411 -3.87 11.58 24.98
N ALA A 412 -4.96 12.33 24.78
CA ALA A 412 -5.15 13.25 23.68
C ALA A 412 -4.11 14.39 23.68
N GLU A 413 -3.90 15.04 24.82
CA GLU A 413 -2.88 16.09 24.97
C GLU A 413 -1.47 15.59 24.70
N ASP A 414 -1.15 14.40 25.21
CA ASP A 414 0.16 13.81 25.03
C ASP A 414 0.41 13.40 23.58
N PHE A 415 -0.58 12.79 22.94
CA PHE A 415 -0.53 12.43 21.55
C PHE A 415 -0.32 13.65 20.66
N GLN A 416 -1.11 14.71 20.82
CA GLN A 416 -0.97 15.96 20.08
C GLN A 416 0.45 16.52 20.24
N ARG A 417 0.94 16.62 21.45
CA ARG A 417 2.28 17.17 21.73
C ARG A 417 3.40 16.36 21.06
N GLN A 418 3.32 15.02 21.10
CA GLN A 418 4.32 14.14 20.50
C GLN A 418 4.26 14.18 18.97
N THR A 419 3.07 14.07 18.39
CA THR A 419 2.90 14.06 16.94
C THR A 419 3.22 15.40 16.30
N ASP A 420 2.93 16.52 16.93
CA ASP A 420 3.37 17.84 16.47
C ASP A 420 4.90 17.97 16.43
N ARG A 421 5.63 17.33 17.35
CA ARG A 421 7.10 17.27 17.31
C ARG A 421 7.59 16.43 16.13
N ILE A 422 6.93 15.29 15.88
CA ILE A 422 7.24 14.42 14.74
C ILE A 422 7.03 15.19 13.43
N LEU A 423 5.87 15.83 13.23
CA LEU A 423 5.53 16.58 12.03
C LEU A 423 6.49 17.75 11.80
N ARG A 424 6.80 18.55 12.83
CA ARG A 424 7.80 19.63 12.72
C ARG A 424 9.17 19.13 12.29
N ARG A 425 9.55 17.92 12.66
CA ARG A 425 10.84 17.31 12.25
C ARG A 425 10.75 16.75 10.84
N ALA A 426 9.70 16.02 10.53
CA ALA A 426 9.50 15.40 9.22
C ALA A 426 9.35 16.42 8.09
N MET A 427 8.74 17.57 8.36
CA MET A 427 8.49 18.64 7.38
C MET A 427 9.56 19.76 7.38
N ARG A 428 10.70 19.58 8.06
CA ARG A 428 11.86 20.48 7.93
C ARG A 428 12.62 20.15 6.66
#